data_2d958357bf8672fb795a9e89d60a2c31
#
_entry.id   2d958357bf8672fb795a9e89d60a2c31
#
_cell.length_a   1.000
_cell.length_b   1.000
_cell.length_c   1.000
_cell.angle_alpha   90.00
_cell.angle_beta   90.00
_cell.angle_gamma   90.00
#
_symmetry.space_group_name_H-M   'P 1'
#
loop_
_entity.id
_entity.type
_entity.pdbx_description
1 polymer ?
#
loop_
_entity_poly.entity_id
_entity_poly.type
_entity_poly.pdbx_seq_one_letter_code
_entity_poly.pdbx_strand_id
1 'polypeptide(L)'
;MDTIAAIATAQSPSAIGIVRLSGEGARRVLAALFTPASGAAVEDLPYRRMTYGDVRSVDGALLDRGMAVCFSAAHSYTGEESAELHCHGSPVVLGEVLRAAFAAGARQAKPGEFTQRAFLNGRLDLTEAEAVIDLIDAETAESARNAAAQLSGALRRPIEAVYDKLLDISSRFYAVVDYPDEDIEDLSREETERALLCCEETLSDLLGTFAR
;
A
#
# COMPACT_ATOMS: atom_id res chain seq x y z
N MET A 1 -4.68 11.82 -9.83
CA MET A 1 -5.93 11.18 -9.30
C MET A 1 -6.60 12.12 -8.31
N ASP A 2 -7.92 11.93 -8.08
CA ASP A 2 -8.68 12.69 -7.09
C ASP A 2 -8.19 12.40 -5.65
N THR A 3 -8.45 13.33 -4.74
CA THR A 3 -8.07 13.16 -3.34
C THR A 3 -9.17 12.43 -2.57
N ILE A 4 -8.81 11.35 -1.89
CA ILE A 4 -9.71 10.56 -1.03
C ILE A 4 -9.39 10.75 0.44
N ALA A 5 -10.41 10.60 1.29
CA ALA A 5 -10.30 10.65 2.73
C ALA A 5 -11.12 9.54 3.40
N ALA A 6 -10.61 8.98 4.48
CA ALA A 6 -11.36 8.08 5.37
C ALA A 6 -10.79 8.11 6.80
N ILE A 7 -11.62 7.68 7.76
CA ILE A 7 -11.15 7.30 9.09
C ILE A 7 -10.43 5.95 8.95
N ALA A 8 -9.15 5.92 9.32
CA ALA A 8 -8.28 4.75 9.16
C ALA A 8 -8.19 3.87 10.41
N THR A 9 -8.78 4.29 11.52
CA THR A 9 -8.84 3.56 12.80
C THR A 9 -10.26 3.04 13.04
N ALA A 10 -10.41 2.12 14.00
CA ALA A 10 -11.71 1.61 14.40
C ALA A 10 -12.66 2.75 14.83
N GLN A 11 -13.95 2.61 14.52
CA GLN A 11 -14.98 3.61 14.84
C GLN A 11 -15.53 3.47 16.26
N SER A 12 -14.73 3.01 17.19
CA SER A 12 -15.05 2.97 18.64
C SER A 12 -14.24 4.04 19.38
N PRO A 13 -14.74 4.55 20.53
CA PRO A 13 -13.97 5.48 21.35
C PRO A 13 -12.59 4.91 21.70
N SER A 14 -11.55 5.70 21.43
CA SER A 14 -10.15 5.33 21.64
C SER A 14 -9.31 6.56 21.99
N ALA A 15 -8.08 6.37 22.45
CA ALA A 15 -7.20 7.50 22.77
C ALA A 15 -6.80 8.27 21.50
N ILE A 16 -6.60 7.58 20.38
CA ILE A 16 -6.16 8.18 19.11
C ILE A 16 -7.06 7.64 17.99
N GLY A 17 -7.46 8.54 17.09
CA GLY A 17 -8.10 8.24 15.83
C GLY A 17 -7.38 8.94 14.69
N ILE A 18 -7.38 8.32 13.51
CA ILE A 18 -6.64 8.80 12.35
C ILE A 18 -7.60 9.03 11.18
N VAL A 19 -7.56 10.23 10.62
CA VAL A 19 -8.14 10.52 9.31
C VAL A 19 -7.02 10.55 8.28
N ARG A 20 -7.11 9.68 7.27
CA ARG A 20 -6.09 9.53 6.21
C ARG A 20 -6.59 10.16 4.93
N LEU A 21 -5.67 10.84 4.24
CA LEU A 21 -5.82 11.48 2.94
C LEU A 21 -4.86 10.84 1.94
N SER A 22 -5.27 10.63 0.70
CA SER A 22 -4.38 10.19 -0.39
C SER A 22 -4.83 10.81 -1.71
N GLY A 23 -3.87 11.17 -2.55
CA GLY A 23 -4.07 11.80 -3.85
C GLY A 23 -3.30 13.11 -3.98
N GLU A 24 -3.25 13.63 -5.19
CA GLU A 24 -2.46 14.81 -5.57
C GLU A 24 -2.77 16.07 -4.72
N GLY A 25 -3.99 16.18 -4.20
CA GLY A 25 -4.40 17.30 -3.34
C GLY A 25 -4.34 17.02 -1.84
N ALA A 26 -3.77 15.91 -1.38
CA ALA A 26 -3.79 15.51 0.04
C ALA A 26 -3.17 16.58 0.96
N ARG A 27 -2.04 17.14 0.56
CA ARG A 27 -1.36 18.20 1.33
C ARG A 27 -2.14 19.52 1.32
N ARG A 28 -2.78 19.86 0.21
CA ARG A 28 -3.66 21.05 0.12
C ARG A 28 -4.89 20.91 1.01
N VAL A 29 -5.51 19.74 1.04
CA VAL A 29 -6.63 19.45 1.96
C VAL A 29 -6.16 19.54 3.41
N LEU A 30 -4.99 18.97 3.74
CA LEU A 30 -4.41 19.10 5.07
C LEU A 30 -4.18 20.58 5.44
N ALA A 31 -3.66 21.41 4.53
CA ALA A 31 -3.40 22.84 4.79
C ALA A 31 -4.68 23.62 5.11
N ALA A 32 -5.83 23.21 4.56
CA ALA A 32 -7.11 23.82 4.89
C ALA A 32 -7.65 23.43 6.29
N LEU A 33 -7.14 22.35 6.88
CA LEU A 33 -7.65 21.77 8.13
C LEU A 33 -6.68 21.84 9.30
N PHE A 34 -5.41 22.08 9.06
CA PHE A 34 -4.37 21.96 10.09
C PHE A 34 -3.52 23.22 10.18
N THR A 35 -3.38 23.72 11.40
CA THR A 35 -2.50 24.86 11.70
C THR A 35 -1.40 24.38 12.64
N PRO A 36 -0.14 24.27 12.16
CA PRO A 36 0.99 23.90 13.01
C PRO A 36 1.18 24.86 14.17
N ALA A 37 1.43 24.34 15.37
CA ALA A 37 1.70 25.18 16.56
C ALA A 37 2.95 26.05 16.43
N SER A 38 3.87 25.69 15.54
CA SER A 38 5.05 26.49 15.20
C SER A 38 4.74 27.72 14.36
N GLY A 39 3.54 27.84 13.78
CA GLY A 39 3.18 28.86 12.81
C GLY A 39 3.74 28.65 11.39
N ALA A 40 4.42 27.53 11.15
CA ALA A 40 4.90 27.19 9.81
C ALA A 40 3.73 26.87 8.87
N ALA A 41 3.89 27.11 7.58
CA ALA A 41 2.92 26.66 6.60
C ALA A 41 2.96 25.11 6.45
N VAL A 42 1.82 24.50 6.14
CA VAL A 42 1.75 23.04 5.96
C VAL A 42 2.59 22.59 4.76
N GLU A 43 2.72 23.45 3.75
CA GLU A 43 3.54 23.23 2.57
C GLU A 43 5.03 23.10 2.88
N ASP A 44 5.48 23.71 3.99
CA ASP A 44 6.89 23.70 4.43
C ASP A 44 7.16 22.55 5.43
N LEU A 45 6.15 21.80 5.85
CA LEU A 45 6.35 20.69 6.78
C LEU A 45 7.18 19.58 6.13
N PRO A 46 8.20 19.06 6.84
CA PRO A 46 9.00 17.96 6.33
C PRO A 46 8.15 16.67 6.25
N TYR A 47 8.36 15.91 5.18
CA TYR A 47 7.74 14.60 5.05
C TYR A 47 8.18 13.64 6.16
N ARG A 48 7.26 12.74 6.57
CA ARG A 48 7.48 11.69 7.56
C ARG A 48 7.86 12.22 8.96
N ARG A 49 7.47 13.44 9.26
CA ARG A 49 7.66 14.04 10.58
C ARG A 49 6.32 14.48 11.17
N MET A 50 6.02 13.96 12.34
CA MET A 50 4.83 14.36 13.11
C MET A 50 4.96 15.82 13.55
N THR A 51 3.90 16.58 13.31
CA THR A 51 3.84 18.01 13.69
C THR A 51 2.60 18.24 14.52
N TYR A 52 2.76 18.84 15.70
CA TYR A 52 1.66 19.20 16.59
C TYR A 52 0.98 20.48 16.12
N GLY A 53 -0.35 20.56 16.27
CA GLY A 53 -1.12 21.74 15.87
C GLY A 53 -2.60 21.64 16.17
N ASP A 54 -3.33 22.66 15.74
CA ASP A 54 -4.79 22.74 15.80
C ASP A 54 -5.40 22.12 14.54
N VAL A 55 -6.42 21.27 14.73
CA VAL A 55 -7.27 20.73 13.66
C VAL A 55 -8.55 21.58 13.62
N ARG A 56 -8.84 22.16 12.47
CA ARG A 56 -9.94 23.12 12.27
C ARG A 56 -10.86 22.70 11.13
N SER A 57 -12.10 23.15 11.18
CA SER A 57 -12.99 23.11 10.03
C SER A 57 -12.62 24.19 9.02
N VAL A 58 -13.18 24.13 7.82
CA VAL A 58 -12.90 25.07 6.71
C VAL A 58 -13.31 26.51 7.05
N ASP A 59 -14.32 26.70 7.92
CA ASP A 59 -14.76 27.97 8.47
C ASP A 59 -13.96 28.44 9.69
N GLY A 60 -12.89 27.69 10.07
CA GLY A 60 -11.93 28.07 11.10
C GLY A 60 -12.27 27.63 12.54
N ALA A 61 -13.41 26.93 12.75
CA ALA A 61 -13.74 26.41 14.07
C ALA A 61 -12.75 25.33 14.53
N LEU A 62 -12.31 25.38 15.78
CA LEU A 62 -11.44 24.37 16.35
C LEU A 62 -12.22 23.06 16.56
N LEU A 63 -11.77 22.00 15.92
CA LEU A 63 -12.33 20.64 16.05
C LEU A 63 -11.54 19.81 17.06
N ASP A 64 -10.20 19.92 17.04
CA ASP A 64 -9.33 19.17 17.95
C ASP A 64 -7.92 19.80 17.99
N ARG A 65 -7.08 19.27 18.87
CA ARG A 65 -5.63 19.48 18.88
C ARG A 65 -4.93 18.14 18.75
N GLY A 66 -4.09 18.01 17.74
CA GLY A 66 -3.52 16.72 17.42
C GLY A 66 -2.22 16.86 16.64
N MET A 67 -1.92 15.84 15.87
CA MET A 67 -0.71 15.80 15.08
C MET A 67 -1.05 15.54 13.61
N ALA A 68 -0.21 16.08 12.72
CA ALA A 68 -0.29 15.78 11.30
C ALA A 68 1.05 15.26 10.78
N VAL A 69 0.99 14.42 9.76
CA VAL A 69 2.15 13.95 9.03
C VAL A 69 1.85 13.89 7.54
N CYS A 70 2.83 14.27 6.71
CA CYS A 70 2.77 14.19 5.26
C CYS A 70 3.73 13.12 4.74
N PHE A 71 3.35 12.46 3.66
CA PHE A 71 4.17 11.48 2.94
C PHE A 71 4.24 11.87 1.47
N SER A 72 5.45 11.88 0.91
CA SER A 72 5.62 12.01 -0.54
C SER A 72 5.17 10.73 -1.24
N ALA A 73 4.80 10.80 -2.51
CA ALA A 73 4.41 9.66 -3.32
C ALA A 73 5.41 8.49 -3.23
N ALA A 74 6.71 8.80 -3.27
CA ALA A 74 7.76 7.78 -3.17
C ALA A 74 7.81 7.03 -1.83
N HIS A 75 7.21 7.56 -0.77
CA HIS A 75 7.31 7.01 0.60
C HIS A 75 5.95 6.89 1.29
N SER A 76 4.86 6.92 0.52
CA SER A 76 3.50 6.70 1.02
C SER A 76 3.06 5.25 0.82
N TYR A 77 2.00 4.86 1.52
CA TYR A 77 1.37 3.56 1.36
C TYR A 77 0.76 3.38 -0.05
N THR A 78 0.07 4.41 -0.54
CA THR A 78 -0.67 4.34 -1.82
C THR A 78 0.19 4.61 -3.06
N GLY A 79 1.45 5.06 -2.90
CA GLY A 79 2.25 5.56 -4.03
C GLY A 79 1.85 6.96 -4.50
N GLU A 80 0.90 7.62 -3.82
CA GLU A 80 0.48 8.99 -4.05
C GLU A 80 0.92 9.90 -2.90
N GLU A 81 0.88 11.22 -3.07
CA GLU A 81 1.00 12.13 -1.94
C GLU A 81 -0.09 11.82 -0.91
N SER A 82 0.28 11.70 0.35
CA SER A 82 -0.63 11.31 1.42
C SER A 82 -0.41 12.15 2.66
N ALA A 83 -1.44 12.28 3.48
CA ALA A 83 -1.36 12.91 4.78
C ALA A 83 -2.24 12.20 5.79
N GLU A 84 -1.88 12.32 7.06
CA GLU A 84 -2.68 11.81 8.17
C GLU A 84 -2.86 12.88 9.22
N LEU A 85 -4.09 12.96 9.76
CA LEU A 85 -4.45 13.73 10.95
C LEU A 85 -4.69 12.75 12.09
N HIS A 86 -3.87 12.82 13.12
CA HIS A 86 -3.97 12.05 14.35
C HIS A 86 -4.68 12.89 15.41
N CYS A 87 -5.93 12.58 15.66
CA CYS A 87 -6.85 13.27 16.56
C CYS A 87 -7.15 12.42 17.79
N HIS A 88 -7.87 12.99 18.77
CA HIS A 88 -8.49 12.17 19.78
C HIS A 88 -9.53 11.23 19.15
N GLY A 89 -9.57 9.98 19.59
CA GLY A 89 -10.37 8.91 18.98
C GLY A 89 -11.86 8.95 19.31
N SER A 90 -12.46 10.14 19.36
CA SER A 90 -13.90 10.30 19.44
C SER A 90 -14.52 10.11 18.04
N PRO A 91 -15.47 9.16 17.85
CA PRO A 91 -16.16 9.00 16.56
C PRO A 91 -16.82 10.28 16.06
N VAL A 92 -17.30 11.13 16.97
CA VAL A 92 -17.90 12.43 16.64
C VAL A 92 -16.85 13.38 16.09
N VAL A 93 -15.70 13.53 16.78
CA VAL A 93 -14.60 14.40 16.33
C VAL A 93 -14.06 13.94 14.99
N LEU A 94 -13.78 12.64 14.84
CA LEU A 94 -13.28 12.07 13.57
C LEU A 94 -14.28 12.27 12.43
N GLY A 95 -15.58 12.16 12.69
CA GLY A 95 -16.64 12.45 11.72
C GLY A 95 -16.66 13.91 11.29
N GLU A 96 -16.44 14.87 12.22
CA GLU A 96 -16.35 16.30 11.89
C GLU A 96 -15.09 16.60 11.07
N VAL A 97 -13.93 16.04 11.44
CA VAL A 97 -12.68 16.20 10.69
C VAL A 97 -12.81 15.61 9.28
N LEU A 98 -13.46 14.45 9.14
CA LEU A 98 -13.69 13.84 7.83
C LEU A 98 -14.63 14.70 6.96
N ARG A 99 -15.71 15.25 7.54
CA ARG A 99 -16.61 16.22 6.84
C ARG A 99 -15.86 17.48 6.40
N ALA A 100 -15.00 18.00 7.26
CA ALA A 100 -14.14 19.14 6.92
C ALA A 100 -13.20 18.81 5.75
N ALA A 101 -12.62 17.58 5.71
CA ALA A 101 -11.81 17.14 4.59
C ALA A 101 -12.61 17.09 3.27
N PHE A 102 -13.88 16.68 3.31
CA PHE A 102 -14.74 16.73 2.13
C PHE A 102 -15.03 18.16 1.70
N ALA A 103 -15.32 19.05 2.63
CA ALA A 103 -15.50 20.47 2.33
C ALA A 103 -14.25 21.13 1.75
N ALA A 104 -13.05 20.64 2.09
CA ALA A 104 -11.76 21.07 1.54
C ALA A 104 -11.40 20.43 0.18
N GLY A 105 -12.28 19.56 -0.38
CA GLY A 105 -12.15 19.01 -1.72
C GLY A 105 -11.68 17.55 -1.79
N ALA A 106 -11.62 16.82 -0.68
CA ALA A 106 -11.51 15.38 -0.70
C ALA A 106 -12.90 14.73 -0.93
N ARG A 107 -12.92 13.49 -1.43
CA ARG A 107 -14.13 12.66 -1.40
C ARG A 107 -13.95 11.48 -0.45
N GLN A 108 -15.07 10.87 -0.09
CA GLN A 108 -15.06 9.62 0.67
C GLN A 108 -14.30 8.54 -0.11
N ALA A 109 -13.35 7.88 0.55
CA ALA A 109 -12.74 6.67 0.03
C ALA A 109 -13.76 5.52 0.00
N LYS A 110 -13.70 4.70 -1.04
CA LYS A 110 -14.44 3.43 -1.09
C LYS A 110 -13.76 2.40 -0.17
N PRO A 111 -14.47 1.37 0.29
CA PRO A 111 -13.85 0.26 1.01
C PRO A 111 -12.68 -0.32 0.21
N GLY A 112 -11.51 -0.50 0.86
CA GLY A 112 -10.29 -1.02 0.24
C GLY A 112 -9.59 -0.08 -0.75
N GLU A 113 -10.07 1.16 -0.99
CA GLU A 113 -9.53 2.03 -2.03
C GLU A 113 -8.06 2.43 -1.81
N PHE A 114 -7.61 2.60 -0.59
CA PHE A 114 -6.19 2.88 -0.31
C PHE A 114 -5.30 1.71 -0.75
N THR A 115 -5.68 0.48 -0.45
CA THR A 115 -4.96 -0.72 -0.87
C THR A 115 -5.05 -0.92 -2.39
N GLN A 116 -6.21 -0.66 -2.99
CA GLN A 116 -6.37 -0.68 -4.44
C GLN A 116 -5.42 0.31 -5.14
N ARG A 117 -5.28 1.53 -4.62
CA ARG A 117 -4.34 2.52 -5.16
C ARG A 117 -2.89 2.08 -4.96
N ALA A 118 -2.55 1.48 -3.82
CA ALA A 118 -1.23 0.91 -3.58
C ALA A 118 -0.89 -0.16 -4.62
N PHE A 119 -1.82 -1.05 -4.93
CA PHE A 119 -1.67 -2.05 -5.99
C PHE A 119 -1.50 -1.41 -7.38
N LEU A 120 -2.40 -0.49 -7.77
CA LEU A 120 -2.35 0.17 -9.08
C LEU A 120 -1.07 0.98 -9.30
N ASN A 121 -0.49 1.52 -8.23
CA ASN A 121 0.76 2.27 -8.25
C ASN A 121 2.01 1.38 -8.03
N GLY A 122 1.87 0.05 -8.06
CA GLY A 122 2.99 -0.89 -7.94
C GLY A 122 3.66 -0.93 -6.57
N ARG A 123 2.95 -0.51 -5.50
CA ARG A 123 3.43 -0.59 -4.11
C ARG A 123 3.23 -1.97 -3.49
N LEU A 124 2.17 -2.61 -3.91
CA LEU A 124 1.80 -3.97 -3.52
C LEU A 124 1.49 -4.75 -4.80
N ASP A 125 1.74 -6.04 -4.77
CA ASP A 125 1.16 -6.96 -5.75
C ASP A 125 -0.25 -7.42 -5.31
N LEU A 126 -0.89 -8.25 -6.12
CA LEU A 126 -2.25 -8.71 -5.84
C LEU A 126 -2.30 -9.57 -4.57
N THR A 127 -1.32 -10.45 -4.37
CA THR A 127 -1.27 -11.34 -3.20
C THR A 127 -0.97 -10.58 -1.91
N GLU A 128 -0.11 -9.57 -1.99
CA GLU A 128 0.17 -8.63 -0.89
C GLU A 128 -1.07 -7.80 -0.55
N ALA A 129 -1.82 -7.35 -1.56
CA ALA A 129 -3.06 -6.57 -1.35
C ALA A 129 -4.16 -7.42 -0.68
N GLU A 130 -4.31 -8.69 -1.04
CA GLU A 130 -5.22 -9.63 -0.38
C GLU A 130 -4.78 -9.92 1.05
N ALA A 131 -3.48 -10.11 1.28
CA ALA A 131 -2.92 -10.37 2.61
C ALA A 131 -3.16 -9.21 3.61
N VAL A 132 -3.37 -7.97 3.15
CA VAL A 132 -3.73 -6.84 4.03
C VAL A 132 -5.07 -7.11 4.73
N ILE A 133 -6.07 -7.61 4.01
CA ILE A 133 -7.39 -7.92 4.57
C ILE A 133 -7.28 -9.11 5.53
N ASP A 134 -6.59 -10.17 5.11
CA ASP A 134 -6.37 -11.37 5.94
C ASP A 134 -5.65 -11.02 7.25
N LEU A 135 -4.72 -10.07 7.22
CA LEU A 135 -4.02 -9.62 8.41
C LEU A 135 -4.92 -8.83 9.36
N ILE A 136 -5.82 -8.00 8.82
CA ILE A 136 -6.78 -7.20 9.62
C ILE A 136 -7.82 -8.11 10.26
N ASP A 137 -8.30 -9.12 9.53
CA ASP A 137 -9.36 -10.03 9.96
C ASP A 137 -8.83 -11.26 10.72
N ALA A 138 -7.51 -11.33 10.96
CA ALA A 138 -6.89 -12.47 11.63
C ALA A 138 -7.38 -12.61 13.07
N GLU A 139 -8.01 -13.74 13.39
CA GLU A 139 -8.52 -14.06 14.73
C GLU A 139 -7.51 -14.86 15.58
N THR A 140 -6.46 -15.41 14.96
CA THR A 140 -5.42 -16.20 15.64
C THR A 140 -4.02 -15.67 15.36
N ALA A 141 -3.09 -15.93 16.29
CA ALA A 141 -1.69 -15.57 16.08
C ALA A 141 -1.06 -16.31 14.88
N GLU A 142 -1.57 -17.45 14.52
CA GLU A 142 -1.11 -18.22 13.36
C GLU A 142 -1.61 -17.60 12.05
N SER A 143 -2.89 -17.27 11.93
CA SER A 143 -3.43 -16.57 10.77
C SER A 143 -2.76 -15.22 10.56
N ALA A 144 -2.51 -14.45 11.64
CA ALA A 144 -1.79 -13.19 11.56
C ALA A 144 -0.35 -13.36 11.04
N ARG A 145 0.37 -14.41 11.49
CA ARG A 145 1.73 -14.71 11.00
C ARG A 145 1.74 -15.09 9.53
N ASN A 146 0.77 -15.90 9.09
CA ASN A 146 0.65 -16.32 7.70
C ASN A 146 0.35 -15.13 6.79
N ALA A 147 -0.61 -14.29 7.14
CA ALA A 147 -0.92 -13.06 6.41
C ALA A 147 0.28 -12.09 6.37
N ALA A 148 1.01 -11.91 7.48
CA ALA A 148 2.21 -11.09 7.51
C ALA A 148 3.34 -11.66 6.63
N ALA A 149 3.49 -12.98 6.55
CA ALA A 149 4.44 -13.63 5.65
C ALA A 149 4.07 -13.38 4.17
N GLN A 150 2.79 -13.51 3.80
CA GLN A 150 2.31 -13.19 2.45
C GLN A 150 2.54 -11.70 2.11
N LEU A 151 2.21 -10.79 3.02
CA LEU A 151 2.47 -9.35 2.87
C LEU A 151 3.96 -9.03 2.70
N SER A 152 4.87 -9.88 3.16
CA SER A 152 6.32 -9.76 2.95
C SER A 152 6.82 -10.41 1.65
N GLY A 153 5.93 -10.88 0.77
CA GLY A 153 6.25 -11.51 -0.51
C GLY A 153 6.68 -12.98 -0.42
N ALA A 154 6.27 -13.70 0.63
CA ALA A 154 6.62 -15.11 0.77
C ALA A 154 6.10 -15.99 -0.37
N LEU A 155 4.92 -15.68 -0.93
CA LEU A 155 4.35 -16.36 -2.08
C LEU A 155 4.91 -15.81 -3.40
N ARG A 156 5.10 -14.51 -3.49
CA ARG A 156 5.56 -13.81 -4.69
C ARG A 156 6.92 -14.28 -5.17
N ARG A 157 7.93 -14.30 -4.28
CA ARG A 157 9.33 -14.58 -4.65
C ARG A 157 9.53 -15.92 -5.36
N PRO A 158 9.01 -17.06 -4.85
CA PRO A 158 9.16 -18.34 -5.54
C PRO A 158 8.40 -18.39 -6.87
N ILE A 159 7.24 -17.71 -6.99
CA ILE A 159 6.50 -17.62 -8.25
C ILE A 159 7.26 -16.79 -9.28
N GLU A 160 7.82 -15.63 -8.90
CA GLU A 160 8.67 -14.81 -9.77
C GLU A 160 9.91 -15.60 -10.23
N ALA A 161 10.56 -16.35 -9.35
CA ALA A 161 11.71 -17.18 -9.70
C ALA A 161 11.36 -18.28 -10.72
N VAL A 162 10.18 -18.88 -10.64
CA VAL A 162 9.66 -19.83 -11.64
C VAL A 162 9.37 -19.11 -12.94
N TYR A 163 8.69 -17.97 -12.89
CA TYR A 163 8.37 -17.15 -14.07
C TYR A 163 9.63 -16.74 -14.84
N ASP A 164 10.65 -16.22 -14.15
CA ASP A 164 11.91 -15.78 -14.75
C ASP A 164 12.64 -16.94 -15.43
N LYS A 165 12.67 -18.12 -14.82
CA LYS A 165 13.25 -19.33 -15.44
C LYS A 165 12.51 -19.75 -16.71
N LEU A 166 11.19 -19.75 -16.70
CA LEU A 166 10.38 -20.09 -17.86
C LEU A 166 10.54 -19.05 -18.97
N LEU A 167 10.65 -17.78 -18.60
CA LEU A 167 10.90 -16.68 -19.53
C LEU A 167 12.29 -16.80 -20.19
N ASP A 168 13.33 -17.14 -19.41
CA ASP A 168 14.69 -17.36 -19.94
C ASP A 168 14.71 -18.52 -20.96
N ILE A 169 14.12 -19.67 -20.62
CA ILE A 169 13.99 -20.81 -21.52
C ILE A 169 13.26 -20.42 -22.81
N SER A 170 12.12 -19.75 -22.68
CA SER A 170 11.30 -19.32 -23.83
C SER A 170 12.06 -18.33 -24.70
N SER A 171 12.74 -17.35 -24.10
CA SER A 171 13.50 -16.32 -24.83
C SER A 171 14.66 -16.93 -25.63
N ARG A 172 15.42 -17.86 -25.02
CA ARG A 172 16.52 -18.56 -25.74
C ARG A 172 15.99 -19.43 -26.87
N PHE A 173 14.89 -20.15 -26.63
CA PHE A 173 14.26 -20.96 -27.68
C PHE A 173 13.84 -20.10 -28.88
N TYR A 174 13.18 -18.96 -28.66
CA TYR A 174 12.80 -18.06 -29.75
C TYR A 174 13.99 -17.42 -30.44
N ALA A 175 15.05 -17.07 -29.70
CA ALA A 175 16.25 -16.51 -30.27
C ALA A 175 16.90 -17.48 -31.31
N VAL A 176 17.02 -18.76 -30.99
CA VAL A 176 17.55 -19.79 -31.89
C VAL A 176 16.64 -20.00 -33.09
N VAL A 177 15.31 -19.98 -32.92
CA VAL A 177 14.34 -20.15 -34.01
C VAL A 177 14.32 -18.95 -34.95
N ASP A 178 14.38 -17.74 -34.42
CA ASP A 178 14.29 -16.51 -35.23
C ASP A 178 15.60 -16.12 -35.90
N TYR A 179 16.75 -16.55 -35.37
CA TYR A 179 18.08 -16.24 -35.85
C TYR A 179 18.94 -17.50 -36.05
N PRO A 180 18.54 -18.42 -36.97
CA PRO A 180 19.20 -19.71 -37.14
C PRO A 180 20.63 -19.62 -37.72
N ASP A 181 21.01 -18.48 -38.31
CA ASP A 181 22.33 -18.22 -38.85
C ASP A 181 23.30 -17.54 -37.86
N GLU A 182 22.82 -17.19 -36.65
CA GLU A 182 23.65 -16.63 -35.60
C GLU A 182 24.14 -17.73 -34.64
N ASP A 183 25.36 -17.58 -34.16
CA ASP A 183 26.00 -18.56 -33.26
C ASP A 183 25.46 -18.37 -31.80
N ILE A 184 24.11 -18.53 -31.65
CA ILE A 184 23.40 -18.43 -30.36
C ILE A 184 23.50 -19.78 -29.69
N GLU A 185 24.01 -19.77 -28.44
CA GLU A 185 24.11 -20.97 -27.61
C GLU A 185 22.70 -21.51 -27.27
N ASP A 186 22.35 -22.64 -27.91
CA ASP A 186 21.07 -23.31 -27.67
C ASP A 186 21.05 -23.97 -26.29
N LEU A 187 19.86 -24.00 -25.65
CA LEU A 187 19.66 -24.81 -24.44
C LEU A 187 19.62 -26.29 -24.84
N SER A 188 20.52 -27.08 -24.23
CA SER A 188 20.43 -28.52 -24.42
C SER A 188 19.11 -29.04 -23.83
N ARG A 189 18.63 -30.16 -24.36
CA ARG A 189 17.42 -30.82 -23.88
C ARG A 189 17.51 -31.13 -22.39
N GLU A 190 18.67 -31.59 -21.92
CA GLU A 190 18.92 -31.93 -20.53
C GLU A 190 18.87 -30.71 -19.60
N GLU A 191 19.35 -29.55 -20.05
CA GLU A 191 19.28 -28.28 -19.30
C GLU A 191 17.85 -27.80 -19.19
N THR A 192 17.10 -27.83 -20.31
CA THR A 192 15.66 -27.46 -20.33
C THR A 192 14.86 -28.34 -19.41
N GLU A 193 15.01 -29.69 -19.48
CA GLU A 193 14.30 -30.64 -18.67
C GLU A 193 14.60 -30.45 -17.17
N ARG A 194 15.87 -30.25 -16.81
CA ARG A 194 16.29 -29.95 -15.43
C ARG A 194 15.69 -28.66 -14.89
N ALA A 195 15.62 -27.61 -15.70
CA ALA A 195 15.04 -26.33 -15.31
C ALA A 195 13.52 -26.44 -15.10
N LEU A 196 12.82 -27.18 -15.96
CA LEU A 196 11.37 -27.44 -15.83
C LEU A 196 11.05 -28.29 -14.57
N LEU A 197 11.83 -29.34 -14.30
CA LEU A 197 11.67 -30.15 -13.09
C LEU A 197 11.87 -29.30 -11.83
N CYS A 198 12.88 -28.43 -11.80
CA CYS A 198 13.08 -27.51 -10.67
C CYS A 198 11.89 -26.53 -10.47
N CYS A 199 11.25 -26.07 -11.55
CA CYS A 199 10.05 -25.24 -11.49
C CYS A 199 8.87 -26.05 -10.94
N GLU A 200 8.69 -27.30 -11.39
CA GLU A 200 7.64 -28.19 -10.90
C GLU A 200 7.80 -28.51 -9.41
N GLU A 201 9.02 -28.82 -8.94
CA GLU A 201 9.32 -29.02 -7.52
C GLU A 201 8.97 -27.78 -6.68
N THR A 202 9.38 -26.58 -7.12
CA THR A 202 9.06 -25.34 -6.44
C THR A 202 7.56 -25.11 -6.29
N LEU A 203 6.79 -25.34 -7.37
CA LEU A 203 5.33 -25.18 -7.34
C LEU A 203 4.65 -26.28 -6.49
N SER A 204 5.16 -27.51 -6.54
CA SER A 204 4.65 -28.62 -5.72
C SER A 204 4.87 -28.37 -4.23
N ASP A 205 6.02 -27.83 -3.85
CA ASP A 205 6.31 -27.43 -2.46
C ASP A 205 5.36 -26.35 -1.97
N LEU A 206 5.09 -25.33 -2.81
CA LEU A 206 4.10 -24.29 -2.50
C LEU A 206 2.70 -24.89 -2.30
N LEU A 207 2.25 -25.77 -3.16
CA LEU A 207 0.96 -26.45 -3.02
C LEU A 207 0.90 -27.30 -1.75
N GLY A 208 2.00 -27.96 -1.37
CA GLY A 208 2.12 -28.74 -0.14
C GLY A 208 1.97 -27.91 1.15
N THR A 209 2.23 -26.60 1.10
CA THR A 209 2.01 -25.70 2.25
C THR A 209 0.54 -25.34 2.44
N PHE A 210 -0.26 -25.37 1.37
CA PHE A 210 -1.70 -25.07 1.41
C PHE A 210 -2.54 -26.17 2.08
N ALA A 211 -2.03 -27.39 2.15
CA ALA A 211 -2.73 -28.56 2.69
C ALA A 211 -2.51 -28.77 4.22
N ARG A 212 -1.84 -27.84 4.88
CA ARG A 212 -1.58 -27.85 6.33
C ARG A 212 -2.24 -26.68 7.02
#